data_b7ab83058f7d956a895bd7ada0b1d60f
#
_entry.id   b7ab83058f7d956a895bd7ada0b1d60f
#
_cell.length_a   1.000
_cell.length_b   1.000
_cell.length_c   1.000
_cell.angle_alpha   90.00
_cell.angle_beta   90.00
_cell.angle_gamma   90.00
#
_symmetry.space_group_name_H-M   'P 1'
#
loop_
_entity.id
_entity.type
_entity.pdbx_description
1 polymer ?
#
loop_
_entity_poly.entity_id
_entity_poly.type
_entity_poly.pdbx_seq_one_letter_code
_entity_poly.pdbx_strand_id
1 'polypeptide(L)'
;MAAHSRHAGYEDIEEINDPDGVVGVISRRKYNGTLSLAIFKVFERDGIAERTNFLSSRQLAAVRRVLDIAQARMAKLEAAEAPR
;
A
#
# COMPACT_ATOMS: atom_id res chain seq x y z
N MET A 1 -16.71 -5.96 -3.35
CA MET A 1 -16.64 -5.46 -3.08
C MET A 1 -15.86 -4.89 -2.89
N ALA A 2 -15.84 -4.62 -3.00
CA ALA A 2 -15.23 -3.97 -3.06
C ALA A 2 -14.50 -3.47 -2.32
N ALA A 3 -13.93 -3.45 -2.29
CA ALA A 3 -13.23 -3.15 -1.69
C ALA A 3 -13.07 -2.15 -1.31
N HIS A 4 -12.99 -1.87 -1.38
CA HIS A 4 -12.99 -1.07 -0.96
C HIS A 4 -12.17 -0.26 -0.58
N SER A 5 -12.08 0.66 -1.20
CA SER A 5 -11.35 1.65 -0.75
C SER A 5 -11.89 2.08 0.51
N ARG A 6 -11.15 2.11 1.52
CA ARG A 6 -11.59 2.54 2.72
C ARG A 6 -11.92 3.94 2.73
N HIS A 7 -11.44 4.75 1.81
CA HIS A 7 -11.72 6.16 1.74
C HIS A 7 -12.41 6.45 0.44
N ALA A 8 -13.59 7.03 0.50
CA ALA A 8 -14.35 7.31 -0.69
C ALA A 8 -13.57 8.20 -1.66
N GLY A 9 -12.65 9.00 -1.15
CA GLY A 9 -11.89 9.90 -2.00
C GLY A 9 -10.63 9.32 -2.60
N TYR A 10 -10.36 8.04 -2.42
CA TYR A 10 -9.15 7.40 -2.90
C TYR A 10 -9.47 6.23 -3.78
N GLU A 11 -8.54 5.95 -4.67
CA GLU A 11 -8.65 4.80 -5.56
C GLU A 11 -7.38 3.97 -5.38
N ASP A 12 -7.53 2.71 -5.02
CA ASP A 12 -6.38 1.81 -4.89
C ASP A 12 -5.88 1.46 -6.28
N ILE A 13 -4.57 1.62 -6.48
CA ILE A 13 -3.97 1.39 -7.78
C ILE A 13 -3.20 0.10 -7.81
N GLU A 14 -2.40 -0.14 -6.77
CA GLU A 14 -1.52 -1.29 -6.80
C GLU A 14 -1.28 -1.79 -5.40
N GLU A 15 -1.20 -3.09 -5.26
CA GLU A 15 -0.94 -3.73 -3.99
C GLU A 15 0.40 -4.45 -4.07
N ILE A 16 1.24 -4.23 -3.07
CA ILE A 16 2.55 -4.84 -2.98
C ILE A 16 2.53 -5.79 -1.80
N ASN A 17 2.74 -7.08 -2.07
CA ASN A 17 2.66 -8.10 -1.03
C ASN A 17 4.04 -8.67 -0.76
N ASP A 18 4.52 -8.53 0.46
CA ASP A 18 5.78 -9.11 0.87
C ASP A 18 5.53 -10.46 1.52
N PRO A 19 6.41 -11.44 1.30
CA PRO A 19 6.19 -12.77 1.88
C PRO A 19 6.07 -12.79 3.39
N ASP A 20 6.58 -11.79 4.08
CA ASP A 20 6.49 -11.75 5.54
C ASP A 20 5.19 -11.17 6.03
N GLY A 21 4.21 -11.00 5.15
CA GLY A 21 2.90 -10.54 5.56
C GLY A 21 2.73 -9.03 5.60
N VAL A 22 3.74 -8.29 5.19
CA VAL A 22 3.63 -6.84 5.10
C VAL A 22 3.10 -6.48 3.73
N VAL A 23 2.12 -5.59 3.72
CA VAL A 23 1.45 -5.19 2.48
C VAL A 23 1.50 -3.69 2.35
N GLY A 24 1.78 -3.23 1.14
CA GLY A 24 1.71 -1.82 0.82
C GLY A 24 0.63 -1.62 -0.24
N VAL A 25 -0.15 -0.56 -0.09
CA VAL A 25 -1.18 -0.23 -1.07
C VAL A 25 -0.93 1.18 -1.56
N ILE A 26 -0.71 1.30 -2.86
CA ILE A 26 -0.57 2.60 -3.49
C ILE A 26 -1.95 3.06 -3.93
N SER A 27 -2.33 4.24 -3.49
CA SER A 27 -3.65 4.79 -3.78
C SER A 27 -3.50 6.17 -4.38
N ARG A 28 -4.48 6.57 -5.16
CA ARG A 28 -4.54 7.89 -5.77
C ARG A 28 -5.71 8.65 -5.20
N ARG A 29 -5.46 9.87 -4.74
CA ARG A 29 -6.56 10.71 -4.31
C ARG A 29 -7.31 11.21 -5.54
N LYS A 30 -8.59 10.96 -5.58
CA LYS A 30 -9.39 11.30 -6.76
C LYS A 30 -9.43 12.80 -6.98
N TYR A 31 -9.41 13.55 -5.90
CA TYR A 31 -9.55 14.99 -5.98
C TYR A 31 -8.39 15.65 -6.73
N ASN A 32 -7.16 15.26 -6.44
CA ASN A 32 -6.01 15.94 -7.02
C ASN A 32 -4.96 14.99 -7.60
N GLY A 33 -5.22 13.69 -7.60
CA GLY A 33 -4.30 12.74 -8.20
C GLY A 33 -3.06 12.43 -7.38
N THR A 34 -2.99 12.94 -6.17
CA THR A 34 -1.83 12.69 -5.32
C THR A 34 -1.73 11.21 -4.97
N LEU A 35 -0.54 10.64 -5.10
CA LEU A 35 -0.31 9.27 -4.72
C LEU A 35 0.07 9.17 -3.26
N SER A 36 -0.36 8.10 -2.63
CA SER A 36 0.00 7.84 -1.24
C SER A 36 0.19 6.35 -1.05
N LEU A 37 0.84 6.00 0.04
CA LEU A 37 1.14 4.61 0.35
C LEU A 37 0.68 4.30 1.76
N ALA A 38 -0.08 3.22 1.89
CA ALA A 38 -0.44 2.68 3.19
C ALA A 38 0.31 1.38 3.39
N ILE A 39 0.86 1.16 4.58
CA ILE A 39 1.58 -0.06 4.89
C ILE A 39 0.95 -0.68 6.13
N PHE A 40 0.71 -1.98 6.05
CA PHE A 40 0.15 -2.69 7.19
C PHE A 40 0.60 -4.15 7.14
N LYS A 41 0.36 -4.85 8.24
CA LYS A 41 0.64 -6.27 8.32
C LYS A 41 -0.68 -7.02 8.29
N VAL A 42 -0.73 -8.10 7.55
CA VAL A 42 -1.90 -8.97 7.51
C VAL A 42 -1.59 -10.20 8.36
N PHE A 43 -2.53 -10.56 9.19
CA PHE A 43 -2.40 -11.74 10.03
C PHE A 43 -3.75 -12.41 10.18
N GLU A 44 -3.72 -13.62 10.70
CA GLU A 44 -4.94 -14.39 10.85
C GLU A 44 -5.24 -14.60 12.32
N ARG A 45 -6.48 -14.35 12.68
CA ARG A 45 -6.93 -14.59 14.05
C ARG A 45 -8.26 -15.33 13.97
N ASP A 46 -8.28 -16.52 14.60
CA ASP A 46 -9.51 -17.33 14.61
C ASP A 46 -10.03 -17.57 13.21
N GLY A 47 -9.13 -17.80 12.28
CA GLY A 47 -9.51 -18.09 10.90
C GLY A 47 -9.94 -16.89 10.09
N ILE A 48 -9.84 -15.69 10.65
CA ILE A 48 -10.24 -14.48 9.96
C ILE A 48 -9.01 -13.62 9.71
N ALA A 49 -8.87 -13.15 8.48
CA ALA A 49 -7.76 -12.27 8.12
C ALA A 49 -7.99 -10.88 8.69
N GLU A 50 -6.99 -10.36 9.36
CA GLU A 50 -7.05 -9.02 9.93
C GLU A 50 -5.80 -8.28 9.57
N ARG A 51 -5.82 -6.96 9.75
CA ARG A 51 -4.66 -6.14 9.46
C ARG A 51 -4.38 -5.21 10.63
N THR A 52 -3.11 -4.81 10.73
CA THR A 52 -2.68 -3.90 11.77
C THR A 52 -1.60 -3.00 11.24
N ASN A 53 -1.58 -1.77 11.72
CA ASN A 53 -0.51 -0.84 11.41
C ASN A 53 0.65 -0.94 12.38
N PHE A 54 0.51 -1.77 13.42
CA PHE A 54 1.59 -1.95 14.37
C PHE A 54 2.55 -2.99 13.85
N LEU A 55 3.78 -2.58 13.57
CA LEU A 55 4.79 -3.44 12.98
C LEU A 55 5.92 -3.60 13.98
N SER A 56 6.29 -4.86 14.24
CA SER A 56 7.38 -5.13 15.16
C SER A 56 8.71 -4.96 14.45
N SER A 57 9.78 -4.91 15.24
CA SER A 57 11.11 -4.76 14.64
C SER A 57 11.42 -5.89 13.67
N ARG A 58 10.81 -7.05 13.86
CA ARG A 58 11.05 -8.17 12.96
C ARG A 58 10.53 -7.92 11.56
N GLN A 59 9.54 -7.05 11.43
CA GLN A 59 8.97 -6.75 10.14
C GLN A 59 9.62 -5.58 9.42
N LEU A 60 10.59 -4.93 10.05
CA LEU A 60 11.15 -3.73 9.44
C LEU A 60 11.88 -4.02 8.13
N ALA A 61 12.51 -5.19 8.01
CA ALA A 61 13.15 -5.55 6.75
C ALA A 61 12.11 -5.67 5.63
N ALA A 62 10.97 -6.26 5.96
CA ALA A 62 9.90 -6.39 4.97
C ALA A 62 9.33 -5.02 4.60
N VAL A 63 9.20 -4.13 5.60
CA VAL A 63 8.74 -2.78 5.33
C VAL A 63 9.68 -2.08 4.36
N ARG A 64 10.98 -2.26 4.54
CA ARG A 64 11.94 -1.64 3.63
C ARG A 64 11.80 -2.16 2.22
N ARG A 65 11.59 -3.46 2.06
CA ARG A 65 11.39 -4.03 0.73
C ARG A 65 10.14 -3.44 0.07
N VAL A 66 9.06 -3.31 0.85
CA VAL A 66 7.84 -2.73 0.32
C VAL A 66 8.06 -1.28 -0.05
N LEU A 67 8.77 -0.53 0.79
CA LEU A 67 9.05 0.87 0.50
C LEU A 67 9.86 1.03 -0.78
N ASP A 68 10.86 0.19 -0.97
CA ASP A 68 11.69 0.28 -2.17
C ASP A 68 10.86 0.05 -3.43
N ILE A 69 10.03 -0.97 -3.40
CA ILE A 69 9.17 -1.27 -4.54
C ILE A 69 8.18 -0.14 -4.77
N ALA A 70 7.55 0.33 -3.69
CA ALA A 70 6.56 1.38 -3.79
C ALA A 70 7.17 2.66 -4.34
N GLN A 71 8.35 3.01 -3.87
CA GLN A 71 9.00 4.22 -4.33
C GLN A 71 9.24 4.18 -5.83
N ALA A 72 9.72 3.06 -6.33
CA ALA A 72 9.96 2.93 -7.77
C ALA A 72 8.66 2.99 -8.56
N ARG A 73 7.61 2.34 -8.05
CA ARG A 73 6.32 2.33 -8.74
C ARG A 73 5.68 3.70 -8.74
N MET A 74 5.72 4.37 -7.60
CA MET A 74 5.12 5.70 -7.50
C MET A 74 5.86 6.70 -8.38
N ALA A 75 7.18 6.59 -8.45
CA ALA A 75 7.94 7.47 -9.33
C ALA A 75 7.54 7.24 -10.80
N LYS A 76 7.33 6.01 -11.18
CA LYS A 76 6.88 5.70 -12.53
C LYS A 76 5.51 6.25 -12.83
N LEU A 77 4.60 6.08 -11.88
CA LEU A 77 3.24 6.57 -12.06
C LEU A 77 3.23 8.09 -12.18
N GLU A 78 4.03 8.76 -11.35
CA GLU A 78 4.08 10.20 -11.40
C GLU A 78 4.70 10.69 -12.70
N ALA A 79 5.73 10.01 -13.19
CA ALA A 79 6.35 10.39 -14.46
C ALA A 79 5.37 10.22 -15.62
N ALA A 80 4.57 9.16 -15.58
CA ALA A 80 3.61 8.90 -16.65
C ALA A 80 2.50 9.94 -16.67
N GLU A 81 2.25 10.60 -15.54
CA GLU A 81 1.18 11.58 -15.45
C GLU A 81 1.68 13.00 -15.52
N ALA A 82 2.99 13.18 -15.58
CA ALA A 82 3.53 14.52 -15.59
C ALA A 82 3.04 15.26 -16.83
N PRO A 83 2.75 16.55 -16.70
CA PRO A 83 2.33 17.33 -17.86
C PRO A 83 3.49 17.42 -18.86
N ARG A 84 3.12 17.51 -20.12
CA ARG A 84 4.10 17.58 -21.18
C ARG A 84 4.57 18.99 -21.39
#